data_25454db7c60967cc814ef102ef79aeec
#
_entry.id   25454db7c60967cc814ef102ef79aeec
#
_cell.length_a   1.000
_cell.length_b   1.000
_cell.length_c   1.000
_cell.angle_alpha   90.00
_cell.angle_beta   90.00
_cell.angle_gamma   90.00
#
_symmetry.space_group_name_H-M   'P 1'
#
loop_
_entity.id
_entity.type
_entity.pdbx_description
1 polymer ?
#
loop_
_entity_poly.entity_id
_entity_poly.type
_entity_poly.pdbx_seq_one_letter_code
_entity_poly.pdbx_strand_id
1 'polypeptide(L)'
;LQAAEKNCFAQGLTTITDCGLHYTDVEAIDTLQKEGKLNMRLYVMLSDDASNYKKFLPKGPYKTDKLFVKGIKVYADGALGSRGACLLKHYSDRPDWTGFLLRNKNHYDSL
;
A
#
# COMPACT_ATOMS: atom_id res chain seq x y z
N LEU A 1 -12.40 8.65 5.94
CA LEU A 1 -12.10 8.97 4.54
C LEU A 1 -12.55 10.38 4.15
N GLN A 2 -13.84 10.75 4.32
CA GLN A 2 -14.39 12.06 3.90
C GLN A 2 -13.68 13.26 4.54
N ALA A 3 -13.31 13.19 5.84
CA ALA A 3 -12.54 14.25 6.49
C ALA A 3 -11.12 14.38 5.89
N ALA A 4 -10.47 13.25 5.57
CA ALA A 4 -9.18 13.24 4.89
C ALA A 4 -9.30 13.81 3.46
N GLU A 5 -10.33 13.43 2.71
CA GLU A 5 -10.60 14.00 1.39
C GLU A 5 -10.74 15.52 1.43
N LYS A 6 -11.51 16.05 2.39
CA LYS A 6 -11.68 17.50 2.56
C LYS A 6 -10.35 18.20 2.80
N ASN A 7 -9.49 17.62 3.64
CA ASN A 7 -8.16 18.18 3.92
C ASN A 7 -7.26 18.13 2.68
N CYS A 8 -7.29 17.04 1.92
CA CYS A 8 -6.52 16.90 0.68
C CYS A 8 -6.96 17.93 -0.38
N PHE A 9 -8.25 18.06 -0.60
CA PHE A 9 -8.78 19.04 -1.56
C PHE A 9 -8.45 20.49 -1.16
N ALA A 10 -8.45 20.79 0.14
CA ALA A 10 -8.03 22.11 0.63
C ALA A 10 -6.57 22.44 0.28
N GLN A 11 -5.72 21.44 0.05
CA GLN A 11 -4.33 21.59 -0.39
C GLN A 11 -4.14 21.38 -1.91
N GLY A 12 -5.23 21.26 -2.67
CA GLY A 12 -5.18 21.02 -4.12
C GLY A 12 -4.85 19.59 -4.52
N LEU A 13 -4.78 18.64 -3.59
CA LEU A 13 -4.53 17.23 -3.88
C LEU A 13 -5.81 16.56 -4.35
N THR A 14 -5.84 16.07 -5.59
CA THR A 14 -7.01 15.45 -6.21
C THR A 14 -6.84 13.97 -6.48
N THR A 15 -5.63 13.44 -6.29
CA THR A 15 -5.30 12.03 -6.46
C THR A 15 -4.34 11.60 -5.35
N ILE A 16 -4.60 10.45 -4.75
CA ILE A 16 -3.77 9.88 -3.67
C ILE A 16 -3.46 8.43 -3.99
N THR A 17 -2.26 8.00 -3.64
CA THR A 17 -1.87 6.58 -3.63
C THR A 17 -1.96 6.06 -2.21
N ASP A 18 -2.68 4.96 -2.02
CA ASP A 18 -2.68 4.21 -0.77
C ASP A 18 -1.86 2.92 -0.93
N CYS A 19 -0.94 2.69 0.01
CA CYS A 19 0.05 1.64 -0.06
C CYS A 19 -0.21 0.55 0.99
N GLY A 20 -1.23 -0.26 0.80
CA GLY A 20 -1.44 -1.43 1.66
C GLY A 20 -2.84 -1.55 2.23
N LEU A 21 -3.87 -1.61 1.39
CA LEU A 21 -5.24 -1.86 1.82
C LEU A 21 -5.61 -3.35 1.77
N HIS A 22 -6.54 -3.72 2.62
CA HIS A 22 -7.25 -4.99 2.52
C HIS A 22 -8.41 -4.85 1.52
N TYR A 23 -8.83 -5.95 0.89
CA TYR A 23 -9.89 -5.92 -0.12
C TYR A 23 -11.22 -5.36 0.41
N THR A 24 -11.52 -5.53 1.69
CA THR A 24 -12.73 -4.97 2.32
C THR A 24 -12.71 -3.44 2.35
N ASP A 25 -11.54 -2.84 2.54
CA ASP A 25 -11.39 -1.38 2.51
C ASP A 25 -11.60 -0.86 1.09
N VAL A 26 -11.10 -1.60 0.10
CA VAL A 26 -11.31 -1.29 -1.32
C VAL A 26 -12.80 -1.34 -1.67
N GLU A 27 -13.53 -2.36 -1.22
CA GLU A 27 -14.97 -2.49 -1.44
C GLU A 27 -15.75 -1.35 -0.76
N ALA A 28 -15.34 -0.94 0.44
CA ALA A 28 -15.94 0.21 1.13
C ALA A 28 -15.69 1.53 0.39
N ILE A 29 -14.46 1.75 -0.09
CA ILE A 29 -14.09 2.92 -0.92
C ILE A 29 -14.93 2.96 -2.19
N ASP A 30 -15.01 1.85 -2.91
CA ASP A 30 -15.76 1.74 -4.17
C ASP A 30 -17.25 2.07 -3.94
N THR A 31 -17.82 1.57 -2.84
CA THR A 31 -19.19 1.86 -2.44
C THR A 31 -19.39 3.35 -2.18
N LEU A 32 -18.53 3.98 -1.36
CA LEU A 32 -18.61 5.40 -1.07
C LEU A 32 -18.46 6.28 -2.33
N GLN A 33 -17.62 5.87 -3.27
CA GLN A 33 -17.45 6.58 -4.54
C GLN A 33 -18.68 6.45 -5.43
N LYS A 34 -19.28 5.27 -5.53
CA LYS A 34 -20.53 5.03 -6.27
C LYS A 34 -21.71 5.80 -5.69
N GLU A 35 -21.74 5.97 -4.38
CA GLU A 35 -22.76 6.77 -3.69
C GLU A 35 -22.50 8.29 -3.77
N GLY A 36 -21.41 8.72 -4.41
CA GLY A 36 -21.02 10.13 -4.48
C GLY A 36 -20.52 10.73 -3.16
N LYS A 37 -20.25 9.90 -2.16
CA LYS A 37 -19.79 10.30 -0.81
C LYS A 37 -18.27 10.46 -0.72
N LEU A 38 -17.54 9.96 -1.70
CA LEU A 38 -16.09 10.11 -1.83
C LEU A 38 -15.74 10.44 -3.28
N ASN A 39 -15.01 11.52 -3.51
CA ASN A 39 -14.70 12.05 -4.84
C ASN A 39 -13.22 12.03 -5.17
N MET A 40 -12.35 11.77 -4.19
CA MET A 40 -10.92 11.62 -4.38
C MET A 40 -10.61 10.50 -5.35
N ARG A 41 -9.72 10.75 -6.30
CA ARG A 41 -9.14 9.66 -7.11
C ARG A 41 -8.11 8.90 -6.30
N LEU A 42 -8.22 7.58 -6.27
CA LEU A 42 -7.35 6.71 -5.51
C LEU A 42 -6.66 5.68 -6.41
N TYR A 43 -5.35 5.61 -6.32
CA TYR A 43 -4.56 4.47 -6.74
C TYR A 43 -4.27 3.62 -5.50
N VAL A 44 -4.64 2.36 -5.53
CA VAL A 44 -4.53 1.46 -4.38
C VAL A 44 -3.57 0.32 -4.69
N MET A 45 -2.63 0.10 -3.77
CA MET A 45 -1.89 -1.14 -3.66
C MET A 45 -2.51 -1.98 -2.53
N LEU A 46 -2.75 -3.25 -2.79
CA LEU A 46 -3.22 -4.19 -1.80
C LEU A 46 -2.08 -4.61 -0.87
N SER A 47 -2.37 -4.87 0.38
CA SER A 47 -1.42 -5.51 1.29
C SER A 47 -1.07 -6.92 0.81
N ASP A 48 0.16 -7.37 1.10
CA ASP A 48 0.62 -8.76 0.93
C ASP A 48 -0.18 -9.67 1.89
N ASP A 49 -1.31 -10.17 1.40
CA ASP A 49 -2.26 -10.99 2.14
C ASP A 49 -2.97 -11.99 1.24
N ALA A 50 -3.09 -13.23 1.69
CA ALA A 50 -3.69 -14.33 0.92
C ALA A 50 -5.14 -14.07 0.48
N SER A 51 -5.93 -13.36 1.30
CA SER A 51 -7.31 -13.02 0.96
C SER A 51 -7.39 -11.98 -0.16
N ASN A 52 -6.48 -11.01 -0.17
CA ASN A 52 -6.31 -10.05 -1.25
C ASN A 52 -5.95 -10.76 -2.56
N TYR A 53 -5.01 -11.68 -2.51
CA TYR A 53 -4.60 -12.48 -3.68
C TYR A 53 -5.76 -13.30 -4.23
N LYS A 54 -6.46 -14.03 -3.37
CA LYS A 54 -7.62 -14.83 -3.75
C LYS A 54 -8.72 -14.00 -4.42
N LYS A 55 -8.94 -12.79 -3.93
CA LYS A 55 -10.01 -11.90 -4.39
C LYS A 55 -9.68 -11.20 -5.72
N PHE A 56 -8.45 -10.70 -5.87
CA PHE A 56 -8.08 -9.80 -6.96
C PHE A 56 -7.25 -10.45 -8.07
N LEU A 57 -6.29 -11.34 -7.78
CA LEU A 57 -5.42 -11.89 -8.82
C LEU A 57 -6.18 -12.60 -9.95
N PRO A 58 -7.23 -13.40 -9.70
CA PRO A 58 -7.96 -14.06 -10.78
C PRO A 58 -8.70 -13.10 -11.72
N LYS A 59 -8.99 -11.89 -11.25
CA LYS A 59 -9.76 -10.88 -11.99
C LYS A 59 -8.88 -9.82 -12.64
N GLY A 60 -7.61 -9.75 -12.25
CA GLY A 60 -6.70 -8.70 -12.67
C GLY A 60 -7.00 -7.33 -12.03
N PRO A 61 -6.40 -6.26 -12.57
CA PRO A 61 -6.57 -4.91 -12.04
C PRO A 61 -8.03 -4.46 -12.09
N TYR A 62 -8.49 -3.80 -11.02
CA TYR A 62 -9.82 -3.20 -10.95
C TYR A 62 -9.73 -1.70 -11.17
N LYS A 63 -10.56 -1.16 -12.07
CA LYS A 63 -10.54 0.26 -12.43
C LYS A 63 -11.94 0.83 -12.60
N THR A 64 -12.16 1.99 -11.98
CA THR A 64 -13.29 2.90 -12.23
C THR A 64 -12.77 4.30 -12.58
N ASP A 65 -13.63 5.29 -12.70
CA ASP A 65 -13.23 6.69 -12.94
C ASP A 65 -12.39 7.28 -11.79
N LYS A 66 -12.61 6.80 -10.56
CA LYS A 66 -11.98 7.34 -9.35
C LYS A 66 -11.15 6.34 -8.56
N LEU A 67 -11.20 5.05 -8.88
CA LEU A 67 -10.48 4.00 -8.17
C LEU A 67 -9.68 3.14 -9.15
N PHE A 68 -8.40 2.97 -8.86
CA PHE A 68 -7.54 2.06 -9.62
C PHE A 68 -6.74 1.17 -8.67
N VAL A 69 -7.11 -0.11 -8.60
CA VAL A 69 -6.45 -1.14 -7.78
C VAL A 69 -5.58 -1.99 -8.70
N LYS A 70 -4.26 -1.85 -8.61
CA LYS A 70 -3.33 -2.56 -9.50
C LYS A 70 -2.11 -3.12 -8.79
N GLY A 71 -1.60 -2.44 -7.78
CA GLY A 71 -0.35 -2.81 -7.12
C GLY A 71 -0.56 -3.75 -5.93
N ILE A 72 0.52 -4.39 -5.51
CA ILE A 72 0.63 -5.09 -4.23
C ILE A 72 1.78 -4.44 -3.45
N LYS A 73 1.53 -4.11 -2.19
CA LYS A 73 2.53 -3.57 -1.28
C LYS A 73 3.16 -4.72 -0.48
N VAL A 74 4.44 -4.91 -0.71
CA VAL A 74 5.26 -5.87 0.03
C VAL A 74 6.32 -5.12 0.82
N TYR A 75 6.50 -5.49 2.08
CA TYR A 75 7.56 -4.97 2.92
C TYR A 75 8.73 -5.95 2.92
N ALA A 76 9.87 -5.52 2.37
CA ALA A 76 11.09 -6.33 2.35
C ALA A 76 11.87 -6.22 3.67
N ASP A 77 11.92 -5.02 4.23
CA ASP A 77 12.71 -4.68 5.41
C ASP A 77 12.02 -3.62 6.27
N GLY A 78 12.71 -3.11 7.28
CA GLY A 78 12.21 -2.08 8.17
C GLY A 78 12.59 -0.66 7.73
N ALA A 79 12.24 0.33 8.55
CA ALA A 79 12.50 1.73 8.26
C ALA A 79 13.97 2.11 8.51
N LEU A 80 14.54 2.95 7.63
CA LEU A 80 15.92 3.43 7.72
C LEU A 80 16.18 4.18 9.04
N GLY A 81 15.29 5.09 9.42
CA GLY A 81 15.46 5.94 10.61
C GLY A 81 15.47 5.17 11.95
N SER A 82 14.83 4.00 11.99
CA SER A 82 14.86 3.09 13.15
C SER A 82 15.92 1.99 13.04
N ARG A 83 16.81 2.04 12.05
CA ARG A 83 17.85 1.04 11.74
C ARG A 83 17.29 -0.36 11.41
N GLY A 84 16.06 -0.40 10.90
CA GLY A 84 15.43 -1.64 10.44
C GLY A 84 15.68 -1.95 8.96
N ALA A 85 16.05 -0.95 8.15
CA ALA A 85 16.36 -1.17 6.73
C ALA A 85 17.58 -2.07 6.58
N CYS A 86 17.48 -3.07 5.70
CA CYS A 86 18.53 -4.06 5.48
C CYS A 86 19.57 -3.51 4.50
N LEU A 87 20.69 -3.03 5.05
CA LEU A 87 21.77 -2.39 4.29
C LEU A 87 22.87 -3.39 3.91
N LEU A 88 23.58 -3.10 2.82
CA LEU A 88 24.77 -3.86 2.42
C LEU A 88 25.98 -3.58 3.30
N LYS A 89 26.01 -2.44 3.98
CA LYS A 89 27.06 -2.02 4.92
C LYS A 89 26.42 -1.68 6.25
N HIS A 90 27.24 -1.69 7.31
CA HIS A 90 26.79 -1.26 8.63
C HIS A 90 26.28 0.18 8.63
N TYR A 91 25.34 0.46 9.52
CA TYR A 91 24.90 1.83 9.77
C TYR A 91 26.08 2.68 10.27
N SER A 92 26.17 3.92 9.81
CA SER A 92 27.26 4.82 10.19
C SER A 92 27.28 5.14 11.70
N ASP A 93 26.10 5.17 12.30
CA ASP A 93 25.88 5.42 13.73
C ASP A 93 25.71 4.13 14.55
N ARG A 94 25.80 2.97 13.90
CA ARG A 94 25.76 1.64 14.54
C ARG A 94 26.60 0.64 13.75
N PRO A 95 27.93 0.62 13.98
CA PRO A 95 28.87 -0.16 13.18
C PRO A 95 28.77 -1.69 13.31
N ASP A 96 27.95 -2.19 14.23
CA ASP A 96 27.69 -3.61 14.49
C ASP A 96 26.38 -4.12 13.86
N TRP A 97 25.68 -3.25 13.11
CA TRP A 97 24.33 -3.55 12.65
C TRP A 97 24.08 -3.16 11.20
N THR A 98 23.40 -4.04 10.45
CA THR A 98 23.02 -3.83 9.04
C THR A 98 21.50 -3.81 8.79
N GLY A 99 20.70 -3.90 9.86
CA GLY A 99 19.24 -4.09 9.71
C GLY A 99 18.85 -5.56 9.49
N PHE A 100 17.66 -5.80 8.99
CA PHE A 100 17.13 -7.16 8.81
C PHE A 100 16.06 -7.22 7.72
N LEU A 101 15.91 -8.37 7.09
CA LEU A 101 14.78 -8.68 6.21
C LEU A 101 13.59 -9.15 7.06
N LEU A 102 12.37 -8.71 6.70
CA LEU A 102 11.13 -9.11 7.40
C LEU A 102 10.73 -10.55 7.10
N ARG A 103 11.14 -11.08 5.95
CA ARG A 103 10.91 -12.46 5.51
C ARG A 103 12.19 -13.03 4.91
N ASN A 104 12.25 -14.32 4.76
CA ASN A 104 13.33 -14.97 4.04
C ASN A 104 13.22 -14.76 2.52
N LYS A 105 14.32 -14.99 1.81
CA LYS A 105 14.37 -14.81 0.34
C LYS A 105 13.32 -15.65 -0.40
N ASN A 106 13.07 -16.87 0.03
CA ASN A 106 12.10 -17.76 -0.61
C ASN A 106 10.67 -17.20 -0.61
N HIS A 107 10.30 -16.44 0.44
CA HIS A 107 9.02 -15.75 0.48
C HIS A 107 8.90 -14.73 -0.65
N TYR A 108 9.93 -13.90 -0.86
CA TYR A 108 9.91 -12.89 -1.93
C TYR A 108 9.96 -13.53 -3.32
N ASP A 109 10.72 -14.59 -3.49
CA ASP A 109 10.81 -15.33 -4.76
C ASP A 109 9.47 -16.01 -5.12
N SER A 110 8.61 -16.31 -4.12
CA SER A 110 7.29 -16.92 -4.31
C SER A 110 6.19 -15.92 -4.69
N LEU A 111 6.41 -14.64 -4.48
CA LEU A 111 5.46 -13.58 -4.79
C LEU A 111 5.49 -13.17 -6.26
#